data_932b3e33fcc3196276f3e8943947c121
#
_entry.id   932b3e33fcc3196276f3e8943947c121
#
_cell.length_a   1.000
_cell.length_b   1.000
_cell.length_c   1.000
_cell.angle_alpha   90.00
_cell.angle_beta   90.00
_cell.angle_gamma   90.00
#
_symmetry.space_group_name_H-M   'P 1'
#
loop_
_entity.id
_entity.type
_entity.pdbx_description
1 polymer ?
#
loop_
_entity_poly.entity_id
_entity_poly.type
_entity_poly.pdbx_seq_one_letter_code
_entity_poly.pdbx_strand_id
1 'polypeptide(L)'
;MVPINVGTLQDYIDMGRLVVTPQNQTQPFTMKDLVEAGITKNSSIKHGIKLLAKGKERLRTPFKIEISRASAGAIEAIESVGGEITSVHYNKLALRALLKPEKFEIIPKRARPPPKLMEYYTDYDKRGYLSAEKQLRVVHERLGLNHSVNDDDDNEDGKNIASEDNNTSEDNLDADDNKKD
;
A
#
# COMPACT_ATOMS: atom_id res chain seq x y z
N MET A 1 11.72 -5.11 -16.09
CA MET A 1 10.75 -5.80 -15.24
C MET A 1 9.91 -6.73 -16.08
N VAL A 2 9.50 -7.88 -15.54
CA VAL A 2 8.61 -8.83 -16.21
C VAL A 2 7.17 -8.38 -15.95
N PRO A 3 6.36 -8.14 -17.00
CA PRO A 3 4.95 -7.84 -16.82
C PRO A 3 4.17 -9.14 -16.54
N ILE A 4 3.30 -9.12 -15.53
CA ILE A 4 2.36 -10.20 -15.21
C ILE A 4 0.98 -9.56 -15.05
N ASN A 5 -0.05 -10.23 -15.56
CA ASN A 5 -1.42 -9.76 -15.47
C ASN A 5 -2.12 -10.34 -14.23
N VAL A 6 -3.00 -9.55 -13.62
CA VAL A 6 -3.80 -9.99 -12.45
C VAL A 6 -4.64 -11.21 -12.79
N GLY A 7 -5.25 -11.26 -13.98
CA GLY A 7 -6.02 -12.43 -14.41
C GLY A 7 -5.19 -13.71 -14.49
N THR A 8 -3.90 -13.62 -14.82
CA THR A 8 -3.01 -14.79 -14.80
C THR A 8 -2.81 -15.32 -13.38
N LEU A 9 -2.72 -14.46 -12.38
CA LEU A 9 -2.62 -14.89 -10.98
C LEU A 9 -3.86 -15.71 -10.58
N GLN A 10 -5.06 -15.25 -10.94
CA GLN A 10 -6.30 -15.98 -10.67
C GLN A 10 -6.32 -17.34 -11.38
N ASP A 11 -5.90 -17.40 -12.65
CA ASP A 11 -5.83 -18.67 -13.38
C ASP A 11 -4.91 -19.69 -12.68
N TYR A 12 -3.79 -19.24 -12.10
CA TYR A 12 -2.85 -20.11 -11.36
C TYR A 12 -3.35 -20.48 -9.97
N ILE A 13 -4.16 -19.63 -9.34
CA ILE A 13 -4.88 -19.96 -8.10
C ILE A 13 -5.92 -21.04 -8.39
N ASP A 14 -6.73 -20.87 -9.45
CA ASP A 14 -7.77 -21.82 -9.85
C ASP A 14 -7.18 -23.20 -10.25
N MET A 15 -5.98 -23.22 -10.83
CA MET A 15 -5.24 -24.45 -11.12
C MET A 15 -4.62 -25.10 -9.87
N GLY A 16 -4.71 -24.47 -8.70
CA GLY A 16 -4.06 -24.95 -7.47
C GLY A 16 -2.53 -24.87 -7.44
N ARG A 17 -1.93 -24.13 -8.39
CA ARG A 17 -0.48 -23.90 -8.43
C ARG A 17 -0.01 -22.79 -7.51
N LEU A 18 -0.88 -21.81 -7.27
CA LEU A 18 -0.69 -20.75 -6.29
C LEU A 18 -1.71 -20.95 -5.19
N VAL A 19 -1.29 -21.58 -4.11
CA VAL A 19 -2.22 -22.00 -3.03
C VAL A 19 -2.42 -20.85 -2.06
N VAL A 20 -3.64 -20.35 -1.97
CA VAL A 20 -4.05 -19.35 -0.97
C VAL A 20 -4.49 -20.09 0.28
N THR A 21 -3.62 -20.16 1.29
CA THR A 21 -3.93 -20.75 2.60
C THR A 21 -4.23 -19.65 3.61
N PRO A 22 -4.91 -19.95 4.73
CA PRO A 22 -5.06 -19.00 5.83
C PRO A 22 -3.74 -18.43 6.33
N GLN A 23 -2.67 -19.21 6.23
CA GLN A 23 -1.30 -18.79 6.56
C GLN A 23 -0.76 -17.79 5.54
N ASN A 24 -1.07 -17.94 4.25
CA ASN A 24 -0.68 -16.98 3.19
C ASN A 24 -1.51 -15.70 3.19
N GLN A 25 -2.62 -15.65 3.92
CA GLN A 25 -3.31 -14.39 4.23
C GLN A 25 -2.49 -13.53 5.20
N THR A 26 -1.65 -14.16 6.03
CA THR A 26 -0.72 -13.46 6.93
C THR A 26 0.60 -13.14 6.22
N GLN A 27 1.12 -14.04 5.37
CA GLN A 27 2.35 -13.84 4.61
C GLN A 27 2.05 -13.51 3.14
N PRO A 28 2.59 -12.41 2.60
CA PRO A 28 2.37 -12.03 1.21
C PRO A 28 3.07 -13.00 0.25
N PHE A 29 2.45 -13.30 -0.89
CA PHE A 29 3.12 -13.94 -2.01
C PHE A 29 4.28 -13.09 -2.49
N THR A 30 5.42 -13.70 -2.62
CA THR A 30 6.64 -13.05 -3.11
C THR A 30 6.89 -13.38 -4.59
N MET A 31 7.85 -12.70 -5.18
CA MET A 31 8.27 -13.05 -6.55
C MET A 31 8.85 -14.48 -6.65
N LYS A 32 9.31 -15.06 -5.55
CA LYS A 32 9.79 -16.44 -5.49
C LYS A 32 8.63 -17.41 -5.68
N ASP A 33 7.52 -17.20 -4.99
CA ASP A 33 6.32 -18.04 -5.08
C ASP A 33 5.75 -18.03 -6.50
N LEU A 34 5.80 -16.88 -7.20
CA LEU A 34 5.38 -16.77 -8.60
C LEU A 34 6.29 -17.57 -9.56
N VAL A 35 7.57 -17.70 -9.24
CA VAL A 35 8.50 -18.56 -9.99
C VAL A 35 8.25 -20.04 -9.70
N GLU A 36 8.04 -20.41 -8.45
CA GLU A 36 7.74 -21.79 -8.02
C GLU A 36 6.40 -22.27 -8.60
N ALA A 37 5.39 -21.40 -8.63
CA ALA A 37 4.13 -21.68 -9.32
C ALA A 37 4.29 -21.86 -10.84
N GLY A 38 5.40 -21.38 -11.43
CA GLY A 38 5.68 -21.48 -12.86
C GLY A 38 5.10 -20.36 -13.71
N ILE A 39 4.62 -19.25 -13.12
CA ILE A 39 4.09 -18.08 -13.84
C ILE A 39 5.21 -17.42 -14.66
N THR A 40 6.41 -17.38 -14.11
CA THR A 40 7.57 -16.82 -14.78
C THR A 40 8.85 -17.63 -14.50
N LYS A 41 9.83 -17.53 -15.40
CA LYS A 41 11.12 -18.17 -15.20
C LYS A 41 12.05 -17.29 -14.36
N ASN A 42 12.80 -17.89 -13.46
CA ASN A 42 13.80 -17.20 -12.64
C ASN A 42 14.78 -16.35 -13.47
N SER A 43 15.25 -16.88 -14.62
CA SER A 43 16.17 -16.18 -15.54
C SER A 43 15.58 -14.92 -16.18
N SER A 44 14.25 -14.82 -16.27
CA SER A 44 13.56 -13.68 -16.86
C SER A 44 13.50 -12.49 -15.91
N ILE A 45 13.57 -12.72 -14.59
CA ILE A 45 13.44 -11.68 -13.57
C ILE A 45 14.79 -10.99 -13.34
N LYS A 46 15.10 -9.98 -14.15
CA LYS A 46 16.33 -9.17 -14.01
C LYS A 46 16.17 -7.97 -13.07
N HIS A 47 14.99 -7.34 -13.08
CA HIS A 47 14.67 -6.10 -12.36
C HIS A 47 13.34 -6.16 -11.60
N GLY A 48 12.91 -7.37 -11.27
CA GLY A 48 11.64 -7.62 -10.60
C GLY A 48 10.43 -7.77 -11.55
N ILE A 49 9.24 -7.82 -10.96
CA ILE A 49 7.96 -8.02 -11.63
C ILE A 49 7.13 -6.75 -11.55
N LYS A 50 6.39 -6.44 -12.64
CA LYS A 50 5.38 -5.40 -12.69
C LYS A 50 4.00 -6.02 -12.90
N LEU A 51 3.08 -5.77 -11.99
CA LEU A 51 1.70 -6.25 -12.10
C LEU A 51 0.85 -5.30 -12.94
N LEU A 52 0.04 -5.86 -13.83
CA LEU A 52 -0.85 -5.15 -14.73
C LEU A 52 -2.31 -5.59 -14.54
N ALA A 53 -3.24 -4.69 -14.82
CA ALA A 53 -4.67 -4.86 -14.55
C ALA A 53 -5.42 -5.80 -15.51
N LYS A 54 -4.80 -6.32 -16.59
CA LYS A 54 -5.49 -7.15 -17.58
C LYS A 54 -6.09 -8.40 -16.92
N GLY A 55 -7.40 -8.62 -17.15
CA GLY A 55 -8.15 -9.73 -16.56
C GLY A 55 -8.60 -9.47 -15.12
N LYS A 56 -8.70 -8.19 -14.72
CA LYS A 56 -9.17 -7.79 -13.39
C LYS A 56 -10.59 -8.31 -13.07
N GLU A 57 -11.41 -8.45 -14.08
CA GLU A 57 -12.81 -8.92 -13.97
C GLU A 57 -12.91 -10.38 -13.47
N ARG A 58 -11.84 -11.16 -13.65
CA ARG A 58 -11.77 -12.56 -13.24
C ARG A 58 -11.24 -12.75 -11.84
N LEU A 59 -10.66 -11.71 -11.26
CA LEU A 59 -10.11 -11.76 -9.91
C LEU A 59 -11.24 -11.87 -8.88
N ARG A 60 -11.19 -12.90 -8.02
CA ARG A 60 -12.20 -13.19 -7.00
C ARG A 60 -11.63 -13.64 -5.67
N THR A 61 -10.36 -14.05 -5.65
CA THR A 61 -9.73 -14.59 -4.46
C THR A 61 -8.90 -13.50 -3.77
N PRO A 62 -9.14 -13.20 -2.48
CA PRO A 62 -8.33 -12.25 -1.73
C PRO A 62 -6.95 -12.86 -1.42
N PHE A 63 -5.88 -12.12 -1.66
CA PHE A 63 -4.52 -12.52 -1.31
C PHE A 63 -3.62 -11.30 -1.07
N LYS A 64 -2.55 -11.50 -0.33
CA LYS A 64 -1.50 -10.49 -0.16
C LYS A 64 -0.35 -10.79 -1.11
N ILE A 65 0.22 -9.75 -1.72
CA ILE A 65 1.33 -9.89 -2.65
C ILE A 65 2.39 -8.79 -2.49
N GLU A 66 3.66 -9.21 -2.51
CA GLU A 66 4.83 -8.32 -2.48
C GLU A 66 5.57 -8.40 -3.83
N ILE A 67 5.59 -7.29 -4.56
CA ILE A 67 6.18 -7.21 -5.90
C ILE A 67 6.97 -5.91 -6.09
N SER A 68 7.70 -5.79 -7.21
CA SER A 68 8.53 -4.60 -7.45
C SER A 68 7.73 -3.39 -7.89
N ARG A 69 6.66 -3.55 -8.68
CA ARG A 69 5.77 -2.46 -9.12
C ARG A 69 4.38 -2.97 -9.48
N ALA A 70 3.40 -2.08 -9.37
CA ALA A 70 2.04 -2.30 -9.84
C ALA A 70 1.53 -1.12 -10.68
N SER A 71 0.54 -1.37 -11.53
CA SER A 71 -0.27 -0.32 -12.15
C SER A 71 -1.44 0.04 -11.22
N ALA A 72 -1.96 1.27 -11.31
CA ALA A 72 -3.09 1.71 -10.49
C ALA A 72 -4.29 0.76 -10.59
N GLY A 73 -4.71 0.39 -11.79
CA GLY A 73 -5.80 -0.57 -11.97
C GLY A 73 -5.51 -2.00 -11.46
N ALA A 74 -4.24 -2.39 -11.27
CA ALA A 74 -3.92 -3.67 -10.63
C ALA A 74 -4.01 -3.59 -9.11
N ILE A 75 -3.67 -2.44 -8.53
CA ILE A 75 -3.84 -2.14 -7.11
C ILE A 75 -5.34 -2.16 -6.77
N GLU A 76 -6.12 -1.36 -7.50
CA GLU A 76 -7.57 -1.29 -7.36
C GLU A 76 -8.23 -2.69 -7.45
N ALA A 77 -7.84 -3.49 -8.45
CA ALA A 77 -8.39 -4.82 -8.63
C ALA A 77 -8.11 -5.78 -7.46
N ILE A 78 -6.92 -5.74 -6.88
CA ILE A 78 -6.56 -6.59 -5.74
C ILE A 78 -7.28 -6.13 -4.48
N GLU A 79 -7.34 -4.82 -4.24
CA GLU A 79 -8.00 -4.24 -3.07
C GLU A 79 -9.52 -4.40 -3.11
N SER A 80 -10.14 -4.34 -4.30
CA SER A 80 -11.59 -4.56 -4.47
C SER A 80 -12.06 -5.95 -4.04
N VAL A 81 -11.19 -6.95 -4.10
CA VAL A 81 -11.49 -8.32 -3.61
C VAL A 81 -11.01 -8.57 -2.19
N GLY A 82 -10.58 -7.52 -1.47
CA GLY A 82 -10.08 -7.63 -0.10
C GLY A 82 -8.63 -8.14 0.03
N GLY A 83 -7.86 -8.09 -1.06
CA GLY A 83 -6.45 -8.41 -1.07
C GLY A 83 -5.57 -7.22 -0.68
N GLU A 84 -4.29 -7.47 -0.48
CA GLU A 84 -3.30 -6.43 -0.16
C GLU A 84 -2.10 -6.51 -1.10
N ILE A 85 -1.63 -5.35 -1.57
CA ILE A 85 -0.45 -5.25 -2.41
C ILE A 85 0.60 -4.35 -1.76
N THR A 86 1.87 -4.75 -1.86
CA THR A 86 3.00 -3.96 -1.39
C THR A 86 4.07 -3.87 -2.47
N SER A 87 4.40 -2.66 -2.88
CA SER A 87 5.48 -2.39 -3.82
C SER A 87 6.81 -2.29 -3.09
N VAL A 88 7.76 -3.18 -3.38
CA VAL A 88 9.05 -3.28 -2.69
C VAL A 88 10.20 -3.19 -3.67
N HIS A 89 11.22 -2.41 -3.31
CA HIS A 89 12.44 -2.31 -4.10
C HIS A 89 13.37 -3.49 -3.87
N TYR A 90 13.81 -4.11 -4.94
CA TYR A 90 14.85 -5.12 -4.94
C TYR A 90 16.02 -4.69 -5.84
N ASN A 91 17.21 -4.57 -5.28
CA ASN A 91 18.43 -4.48 -6.06
C ASN A 91 18.81 -5.88 -6.60
N LYS A 92 19.81 -5.96 -7.46
CA LYS A 92 20.24 -7.23 -8.09
C LYS A 92 20.62 -8.29 -7.05
N LEU A 93 21.28 -7.89 -5.96
CA LEU A 93 21.70 -8.80 -4.88
C LEU A 93 20.49 -9.32 -4.09
N ALA A 94 19.62 -8.42 -3.62
CA ALA A 94 18.42 -8.81 -2.88
C ALA A 94 17.45 -9.65 -3.71
N LEU A 95 17.33 -9.36 -5.00
CA LEU A 95 16.53 -10.16 -5.92
C LEU A 95 17.10 -11.58 -6.07
N ARG A 96 18.42 -11.72 -6.16
CA ARG A 96 19.08 -13.01 -6.19
C ARG A 96 18.92 -13.78 -4.88
N ALA A 97 19.00 -13.09 -3.74
CA ALA A 97 18.79 -13.69 -2.42
C ALA A 97 17.34 -14.17 -2.23
N LEU A 98 16.34 -13.41 -2.75
CA LEU A 98 14.96 -13.82 -2.73
C LEU A 98 14.70 -15.06 -3.60
N LEU A 99 15.20 -15.06 -4.84
CA LEU A 99 14.93 -16.12 -5.83
C LEU A 99 15.74 -17.39 -5.63
N LYS A 100 16.92 -17.29 -4.99
CA LYS A 100 17.84 -18.40 -4.75
C LYS A 100 18.50 -18.27 -3.38
N PRO A 101 17.74 -18.42 -2.29
CA PRO A 101 18.24 -18.28 -0.93
C PRO A 101 19.31 -19.33 -0.60
N GLU A 102 19.25 -20.51 -1.23
CA GLU A 102 20.19 -21.61 -1.03
C GLU A 102 21.66 -21.26 -1.43
N LYS A 103 21.85 -20.15 -2.15
CA LYS A 103 23.19 -19.66 -2.54
C LYS A 103 23.79 -18.67 -1.54
N PHE A 104 23.10 -18.41 -0.44
CA PHE A 104 23.51 -17.46 0.58
C PHE A 104 23.52 -18.13 1.94
N GLU A 105 24.64 -18.13 2.60
CA GLU A 105 24.80 -18.58 3.98
C GLU A 105 24.06 -17.62 4.95
N ILE A 106 24.16 -16.31 4.67
CA ILE A 106 23.43 -15.27 5.39
C ILE A 106 22.68 -14.43 4.36
N ILE A 107 21.36 -14.30 4.55
CA ILE A 107 20.51 -13.48 3.66
C ILE A 107 20.83 -12.00 3.85
N PRO A 108 21.30 -11.29 2.80
CA PRO A 108 21.66 -9.89 2.91
C PRO A 108 20.44 -9.00 3.12
N LYS A 109 20.58 -7.95 3.94
CA LYS A 109 19.54 -6.93 4.10
C LYS A 109 19.24 -6.24 2.76
N ARG A 110 17.97 -5.93 2.54
CA ARG A 110 17.54 -5.20 1.34
C ARG A 110 18.15 -3.80 1.31
N ALA A 111 18.70 -3.40 0.16
CA ALA A 111 19.23 -2.06 -0.04
C ALA A 111 18.09 -1.03 -0.20
N ARG A 112 18.31 0.20 0.23
CA ARG A 112 17.39 1.32 -0.02
C ARG A 112 17.27 1.60 -1.52
N PRO A 113 16.10 2.09 -1.98
CA PRO A 113 15.95 2.55 -3.36
C PRO A 113 16.91 3.73 -3.64
N PRO A 114 17.42 3.85 -4.88
CA PRO A 114 18.16 5.03 -5.29
C PRO A 114 17.23 6.27 -5.31
N PRO A 115 17.78 7.51 -5.24
CA PRO A 115 16.99 8.75 -5.17
C PRO A 115 15.88 8.84 -6.23
N LYS A 116 16.16 8.44 -7.47
CA LYS A 116 15.20 8.45 -8.59
C LYS A 116 13.99 7.52 -8.38
N LEU A 117 14.11 6.51 -7.54
CA LEU A 117 13.04 5.56 -7.27
C LEU A 117 12.44 5.74 -5.87
N MET A 118 13.03 6.60 -5.04
CA MET A 118 12.57 6.84 -3.68
C MET A 118 11.12 7.32 -3.67
N GLU A 119 10.81 8.32 -4.49
CA GLU A 119 9.47 8.88 -4.66
C GLU A 119 8.41 7.79 -4.89
N TYR A 120 8.68 6.84 -5.81
CA TYR A 120 7.74 5.75 -6.09
C TYR A 120 7.47 4.85 -4.86
N TYR A 121 8.50 4.56 -4.07
CA TYR A 121 8.37 3.63 -2.93
C TYR A 121 7.97 4.31 -1.62
N THR A 122 7.94 5.64 -1.56
CA THR A 122 7.36 6.42 -0.46
C THR A 122 5.92 6.82 -0.73
N ASP A 123 5.48 6.76 -1.98
CA ASP A 123 4.12 7.08 -2.40
C ASP A 123 3.14 5.99 -1.96
N TYR A 124 2.11 6.39 -1.21
CA TYR A 124 1.04 5.50 -0.76
C TYR A 124 0.15 5.02 -1.91
N ASP A 125 -0.12 5.85 -2.91
CA ASP A 125 -0.92 5.48 -4.09
C ASP A 125 -0.29 4.32 -4.88
N LYS A 126 1.03 4.20 -4.82
CA LYS A 126 1.79 3.07 -5.40
C LYS A 126 1.95 1.90 -4.44
N ARG A 127 1.34 1.99 -3.24
CA ARG A 127 1.50 1.00 -2.15
C ARG A 127 2.96 0.73 -1.82
N GLY A 128 3.78 1.79 -1.84
CA GLY A 128 5.20 1.72 -1.53
C GLY A 128 5.44 1.28 -0.09
N TYR A 129 6.39 0.38 0.12
CA TYR A 129 6.74 -0.16 1.45
C TYR A 129 7.37 0.88 2.39
N LEU A 130 7.81 2.04 1.86
CA LEU A 130 8.37 3.16 2.64
C LEU A 130 7.34 4.27 2.89
N SER A 131 6.08 4.10 2.46
CA SER A 131 5.02 5.07 2.78
C SER A 131 4.76 5.11 4.28
N ALA A 132 4.38 6.28 4.81
CA ALA A 132 4.15 6.47 6.23
C ALA A 132 3.09 5.50 6.78
N GLU A 133 2.02 5.29 6.03
CA GLU A 133 0.91 4.40 6.40
C GLU A 133 1.36 2.94 6.52
N LYS A 134 2.16 2.46 5.55
CA LYS A 134 2.70 1.09 5.62
C LYS A 134 3.70 0.93 6.77
N GLN A 135 4.52 1.95 7.04
CA GLN A 135 5.46 1.92 8.17
C GLN A 135 4.73 1.92 9.52
N LEU A 136 3.70 2.75 9.67
CA LEU A 136 2.85 2.76 10.87
C LEU A 136 2.16 1.40 11.09
N ARG A 137 1.61 0.78 10.05
CA ARG A 137 1.03 -0.56 10.14
C ARG A 137 2.02 -1.59 10.66
N VAL A 138 3.25 -1.62 10.12
CA VAL A 138 4.30 -2.54 10.58
C VAL A 138 4.67 -2.29 12.03
N VAL A 139 4.69 -1.02 12.49
CA VAL A 139 4.95 -0.67 13.88
C VAL A 139 3.80 -1.13 14.77
N HIS A 140 2.54 -0.90 14.38
CA HIS A 140 1.37 -1.35 15.13
C HIS A 140 1.33 -2.87 15.27
N GLU A 141 1.61 -3.61 14.20
CA GLU A 141 1.69 -5.07 14.25
C GLU A 141 2.77 -5.56 15.23
N ARG A 142 3.95 -4.93 15.24
CA ARG A 142 5.05 -5.26 16.16
C ARG A 142 4.73 -4.96 17.61
N LEU A 143 3.97 -3.91 17.88
CA LEU A 143 3.56 -3.50 19.23
C LEU A 143 2.30 -4.25 19.70
N GLY A 144 1.70 -5.11 18.86
CA GLY A 144 0.44 -5.80 19.17
C GLY A 144 -0.77 -4.87 19.26
N LEU A 145 -0.63 -3.63 18.77
CA LEU A 145 -1.69 -2.62 18.73
C LEU A 145 -2.54 -2.85 17.47
N ASN A 146 -3.20 -4.00 17.38
CA ASN A 146 -4.21 -4.24 16.35
C ASN A 146 -5.45 -3.42 16.69
N HIS A 147 -5.40 -2.12 16.41
CA HIS A 147 -6.59 -1.30 16.41
C HIS A 147 -7.27 -1.52 15.05
N SER A 148 -8.39 -2.19 15.07
CA SER A 148 -9.34 -2.17 13.98
C SER A 148 -9.79 -0.70 13.82
N VAL A 149 -9.20 0.00 12.87
CA VAL A 149 -9.77 1.24 12.37
C VAL A 149 -10.97 0.79 11.54
N ASN A 150 -12.12 0.68 12.19
CA ASN A 150 -13.38 0.73 11.51
C ASN A 150 -13.50 2.17 11.00
N ASP A 151 -13.49 2.34 9.70
CA ASP A 151 -13.95 3.53 9.01
C ASP A 151 -15.48 3.61 9.20
N ASP A 152 -15.90 4.08 10.38
CA ASP A 152 -17.27 4.47 10.68
C ASP A 152 -17.19 5.74 11.49
N ASP A 153 -17.13 6.88 10.84
CA ASP A 153 -17.60 8.15 11.38
C ASP A 153 -17.64 9.21 10.27
N ASP A 154 -18.52 8.99 9.29
CA ASP A 154 -19.22 10.07 8.60
C ASP A 154 -20.65 10.10 9.14
N ASN A 155 -20.83 10.70 10.32
CA ASN A 155 -22.14 11.11 10.77
C ASN A 155 -22.12 12.61 11.04
N GLU A 156 -22.44 13.35 10.00
CA GLU A 156 -22.91 14.72 10.10
C GLU A 156 -24.22 14.73 10.88
N ASP A 157 -24.16 15.10 12.14
CA ASP A 157 -25.33 15.61 12.83
C ASP A 157 -25.22 17.12 13.00
N GLY A 158 -25.78 17.81 12.02
CA GLY A 158 -26.17 19.18 12.14
C GLY A 158 -27.21 19.35 13.26
N LYS A 159 -26.82 19.96 14.35
CA LYS A 159 -27.77 20.55 15.30
C LYS A 159 -27.60 22.04 15.36
N ASN A 160 -28.60 22.69 14.70
CA ASN A 160 -29.07 24.02 15.01
C ASN A 160 -29.10 24.25 16.51
N ILE A 161 -28.45 25.31 16.96
CA ILE A 161 -28.89 26.02 18.17
C ILE A 161 -29.17 27.45 17.76
N ALA A 162 -30.44 27.74 17.81
CA ALA A 162 -31.03 29.04 17.61
C ALA A 162 -30.65 30.01 18.74
N SER A 163 -30.41 31.24 18.32
CA SER A 163 -30.72 32.52 18.96
C SER A 163 -31.21 32.50 20.40
N GLU A 164 -30.53 33.21 21.28
CA GLU A 164 -31.17 34.05 22.28
C GLU A 164 -30.41 35.37 22.43
N ASP A 165 -31.19 36.41 22.17
CA ASP A 165 -30.90 37.81 22.42
C ASP A 165 -30.56 38.06 23.89
N ASN A 166 -29.61 38.94 24.16
CA ASN A 166 -29.82 39.95 25.20
C ASN A 166 -28.94 41.18 24.99
N ASN A 167 -29.66 42.18 24.69
CA ASN A 167 -29.51 43.61 24.78
C ASN A 167 -28.94 44.07 26.13
N THR A 168 -27.99 44.99 26.18
CA THR A 168 -28.03 46.21 27.00
C THR A 168 -26.81 47.10 26.72
N SER A 169 -27.17 48.26 26.18
CA SER A 169 -26.87 49.67 26.57
C SER A 169 -25.42 50.11 26.77
N GLU A 170 -25.07 51.02 25.88
CA GLU A 170 -24.70 52.43 26.19
C GLU A 170 -23.44 52.65 27.03
N ASP A 171 -22.45 53.27 26.45
CA ASP A 171 -22.22 54.73 26.65
C ASP A 171 -21.04 55.24 25.84
N ASN A 172 -21.33 56.37 25.23
CA ASN A 172 -20.53 57.43 24.71
C ASN A 172 -19.15 57.69 25.34
N LEU A 173 -18.22 58.17 24.58
CA LEU A 173 -17.68 59.54 24.62
C LEU A 173 -16.42 59.62 23.73
N ASP A 174 -16.55 60.36 22.69
CA ASP A 174 -15.85 61.59 22.27
C ASP A 174 -14.32 61.63 22.30
N ALA A 175 -13.90 61.99 21.15
CA ALA A 175 -13.17 63.23 20.84
C ALA A 175 -11.64 63.12 20.64
N ASP A 176 -11.37 63.65 19.49
CA ASP A 176 -10.28 64.65 19.14
C ASP A 176 -8.86 64.10 18.95
N ASP A 177 -8.51 64.22 17.77
CA ASP A 177 -7.88 65.38 17.08
C ASP A 177 -6.34 65.29 17.00
N ASN A 178 -5.89 65.68 15.85
CA ASN A 178 -4.62 66.36 15.50
C ASN A 178 -3.43 65.49 14.99
N LYS A 179 -3.26 65.49 13.67
CA LYS A 179 -2.44 66.43 12.85
C LYS A 179 -0.90 66.30 12.99
N LYS A 180 -0.34 66.16 11.82
CA LYS A 180 1.02 66.59 11.38
C LYS A 180 2.22 65.81 11.97
N ASP A 181 3.18 65.46 11.16
CA ASP A 181 3.83 65.94 9.97
C ASP A 181 4.30 64.75 9.12
#